data_eaf53960353a8076c541e23fd2d8bc4a
#
_entry.id   eaf53960353a8076c541e23fd2d8bc4a
#
_cell.length_a   1.000
_cell.length_b   1.000
_cell.length_c   1.000
_cell.angle_alpha   90.00
_cell.angle_beta   90.00
_cell.angle_gamma   90.00
#
_symmetry.space_group_name_H-M   'P 1'
#
loop_
_entity.id
_entity.type
_entity.pdbx_description
1 polymer ?
#
loop_
_entity_poly.entity_id
_entity_poly.type
_entity_poly.pdbx_seq_one_letter_code
_entity_poly.pdbx_strand_id
1 'polypeptide(L)'
;QAKFLLESGRFLVGARGVYVTEIMDIKMSRGKTYYIVKNGANGFFRPVMKELMTKDQHTPSPAEPFYTCSNISQVTLLADREGTETVDIVGGLCSRYDLLASNVTLPRAEVGDRLLFTNAGSYGYTLSPLLFGSQTPPDQLWLEHETEI
;
A
#
# COMPACT_ATOMS: atom_id res chain seq x y z
N GLN A 1 24.45 18.16 -30.85
CA GLN A 1 23.02 17.89 -30.64
C GLN A 1 22.87 17.04 -29.38
N ALA A 2 22.08 17.51 -28.39
CA ALA A 2 21.76 16.73 -27.21
C ALA A 2 20.63 15.73 -27.57
N LYS A 3 20.73 14.49 -27.01
CA LYS A 3 19.67 13.50 -27.09
C LYS A 3 18.96 13.46 -25.73
N PHE A 4 17.64 13.49 -25.74
CA PHE A 4 16.84 13.27 -24.54
C PHE A 4 16.44 11.81 -24.44
N LEU A 5 16.65 11.23 -23.29
CA LEU A 5 16.20 9.87 -22.95
C LEU A 5 15.29 9.95 -21.71
N LEU A 6 14.14 9.30 -21.78
CA LEU A 6 13.20 9.19 -20.66
C LEU A 6 13.08 7.72 -20.25
N GLU A 7 13.34 7.45 -18.97
CA GLU A 7 13.25 6.11 -18.39
C GLU A 7 12.00 6.02 -17.49
N SER A 8 10.83 5.94 -18.10
CA SER A 8 9.51 6.08 -17.45
C SER A 8 8.94 4.75 -16.93
N GLY A 9 9.76 3.90 -16.30
CA GLY A 9 9.34 2.56 -15.85
C GLY A 9 8.07 2.54 -15.01
N ARG A 10 7.99 3.36 -13.96
CA ARG A 10 6.82 3.42 -13.09
C ARG A 10 5.56 3.90 -13.81
N PHE A 11 5.67 4.85 -14.70
CA PHE A 11 4.56 5.36 -15.48
C PHE A 11 3.90 4.25 -16.30
N LEU A 12 4.68 3.33 -16.84
CA LEU A 12 4.19 2.23 -17.66
C LEU A 12 3.54 1.11 -16.84
N VAL A 13 4.12 0.74 -15.71
CA VAL A 13 3.72 -0.49 -14.99
C VAL A 13 3.09 -0.24 -13.62
N GLY A 14 3.22 0.94 -13.05
CA GLY A 14 2.76 1.21 -11.68
C GLY A 14 1.28 0.91 -11.46
N ALA A 15 0.42 1.39 -12.35
CA ALA A 15 -1.03 1.22 -12.27
C ALA A 15 -1.50 -0.19 -12.66
N ARG A 16 -0.63 -1.04 -13.19
CA ARG A 16 -0.97 -2.41 -13.63
C ARG A 16 -0.91 -3.44 -12.52
N GLY A 17 -0.35 -3.09 -11.37
CA GLY A 17 -0.28 -3.97 -10.21
C GLY A 17 -1.17 -3.48 -9.07
N VAL A 18 -1.76 -4.43 -8.37
CA VAL A 18 -2.47 -4.20 -7.12
C VAL A 18 -1.86 -5.07 -6.03
N TYR A 19 -1.97 -4.59 -4.80
CA TYR A 19 -1.62 -5.36 -3.62
C TYR A 19 -2.88 -5.69 -2.85
N VAL A 20 -3.10 -6.97 -2.55
CA VAL A 20 -4.26 -7.44 -1.79
C VAL A 20 -3.78 -8.05 -0.49
N THR A 21 -4.43 -7.68 0.60
CA THR A 21 -4.16 -8.25 1.93
C THR A 21 -5.46 -8.47 2.70
N GLU A 22 -5.44 -9.40 3.65
CA GLU A 22 -6.58 -9.78 4.47
C GLU A 22 -6.54 -9.10 5.84
N ILE A 23 -7.67 -8.66 6.33
CA ILE A 23 -7.84 -8.13 7.69
C ILE A 23 -7.84 -9.31 8.67
N MET A 24 -6.82 -9.37 9.50
CA MET A 24 -6.62 -10.43 10.48
C MET A 24 -7.26 -10.11 11.83
N ASP A 25 -7.35 -8.83 12.16
CA ASP A 25 -7.94 -8.36 13.41
C ASP A 25 -8.40 -6.91 13.28
N ILE A 26 -9.37 -6.51 14.08
CA ILE A 26 -9.88 -5.14 14.18
C ILE A 26 -9.79 -4.70 15.64
N LYS A 27 -9.02 -3.66 15.90
CA LYS A 27 -8.78 -3.17 17.25
C LYS A 27 -9.17 -1.72 17.42
N MET A 28 -9.89 -1.41 18.47
CA MET A 28 -10.11 -0.04 18.92
C MET A 28 -9.10 0.30 20.03
N SER A 29 -8.38 1.39 19.87
CA SER A 29 -7.44 1.88 20.88
C SER A 29 -7.37 3.40 20.86
N ARG A 30 -7.51 4.04 22.03
CA ARG A 30 -7.42 5.50 22.19
C ARG A 30 -8.33 6.29 21.24
N GLY A 31 -9.55 5.77 21.01
CA GLY A 31 -10.53 6.41 20.13
C GLY A 31 -10.26 6.27 18.62
N LYS A 32 -9.34 5.39 18.23
CA LYS A 32 -9.06 5.04 16.84
C LYS A 32 -9.34 3.58 16.56
N THR A 33 -9.86 3.30 15.38
CA THR A 33 -10.03 1.93 14.85
C THR A 33 -8.82 1.58 13.98
N TYR A 34 -8.28 0.39 14.20
CA TYR A 34 -7.15 -0.16 13.46
C TYR A 34 -7.59 -1.44 12.75
N TYR A 35 -7.35 -1.52 11.45
CA TYR A 35 -7.41 -2.76 10.69
C TYR A 35 -6.01 -3.36 10.64
N ILE A 36 -5.83 -4.52 11.27
CA ILE A 36 -4.55 -5.23 11.31
C ILE A 36 -4.53 -6.24 10.19
N VAL A 37 -3.62 -6.07 9.23
CA VAL A 37 -3.57 -6.90 8.03
C VAL A 37 -2.44 -7.94 8.09
N LYS A 38 -2.62 -9.03 7.32
CA LYS A 38 -1.73 -10.18 7.29
C LYS A 38 -0.29 -9.83 6.93
N ASN A 39 -0.11 -9.08 5.87
CA ASN A 39 1.18 -8.56 5.43
C ASN A 39 1.06 -7.05 5.32
N GLY A 40 1.67 -6.34 6.23
CA GLY A 40 1.72 -4.88 6.25
C GLY A 40 2.88 -4.35 5.43
N ALA A 41 3.76 -3.60 6.09
CA ALA A 41 4.95 -3.01 5.49
C ALA A 41 5.89 -4.04 4.85
N ASN A 42 5.93 -5.27 5.36
CA ASN A 42 6.73 -6.34 4.77
C ASN A 42 6.21 -6.78 3.41
N GLY A 43 4.90 -6.74 3.18
CA GLY A 43 4.30 -7.11 1.89
C GLY A 43 4.24 -5.95 0.89
N PHE A 44 4.00 -4.72 1.38
CA PHE A 44 3.89 -3.53 0.55
C PHE A 44 4.46 -2.29 1.24
N PHE A 45 5.74 -2.06 1.10
CA PHE A 45 6.45 -1.00 1.83
C PHE A 45 6.27 0.40 1.26
N ARG A 46 5.82 0.53 0.03
CA ARG A 46 5.76 1.82 -0.66
C ARG A 46 4.87 2.88 0.02
N PRO A 47 3.68 2.56 0.56
CA PRO A 47 2.90 3.52 1.33
C PRO A 47 3.65 4.04 2.57
N VAL A 48 4.39 3.16 3.24
CA VAL A 48 5.21 3.49 4.41
C VAL A 48 6.34 4.45 4.06
N MET A 49 7.04 4.19 2.95
CA MET A 49 8.11 5.08 2.46
C MET A 49 7.59 6.50 2.22
N LYS A 50 6.40 6.62 1.64
CA LYS A 50 5.77 7.92 1.44
C LYS A 50 5.57 8.65 2.77
N GLU A 51 4.97 7.99 3.76
CA GLU A 51 4.76 8.56 5.10
C GLU A 51 6.06 9.02 5.75
N LEU A 52 7.13 8.22 5.62
CA LEU A 52 8.45 8.57 6.14
C LEU A 52 9.05 9.80 5.47
N MET A 53 8.89 9.92 4.15
CA MET A 53 9.48 11.02 3.38
C MET A 53 8.68 12.32 3.45
N THR A 54 7.38 12.25 3.68
CA THR A 54 6.53 13.44 3.79
C THR A 54 6.51 14.05 5.18
N LYS A 55 6.89 13.30 6.21
CA LYS A 55 6.93 13.81 7.60
C LYS A 55 8.10 14.73 7.86
N ASP A 56 9.17 14.64 7.10
CA ASP A 56 10.33 15.52 7.26
C ASP A 56 10.22 16.74 6.34
N GLN A 57 9.23 17.61 6.64
CA GLN A 57 8.96 18.83 5.86
C GLN A 57 10.02 19.92 6.03
N HIS A 58 11.13 19.67 6.75
CA HIS A 58 12.12 20.69 7.08
C HIS A 58 13.25 20.80 6.07
N THR A 59 13.38 19.88 5.14
CA THR A 59 14.34 19.96 4.05
C THR A 59 13.64 19.61 2.73
N PRO A 60 13.48 20.58 1.80
CA PRO A 60 13.09 20.26 0.43
C PRO A 60 14.13 19.30 -0.15
N SER A 61 13.79 18.02 -0.22
CA SER A 61 14.66 17.04 -0.85
C SER A 61 14.61 17.21 -2.35
N PRO A 62 15.73 17.28 -3.06
CA PRO A 62 15.75 17.22 -4.52
C PRO A 62 15.17 15.90 -5.07
N ALA A 63 14.89 14.93 -4.21
CA ALA A 63 14.20 13.67 -4.55
C ALA A 63 12.68 13.76 -4.54
N GLU A 64 12.06 14.88 -4.15
CA GLU A 64 10.61 15.05 -4.05
C GLU A 64 9.81 14.71 -5.31
N PRO A 65 10.28 14.95 -6.54
CA PRO A 65 9.51 14.58 -7.73
C PRO A 65 9.17 13.09 -7.82
N PHE A 66 9.88 12.23 -7.09
CA PHE A 66 9.66 10.77 -7.13
C PHE A 66 8.49 10.31 -6.27
N TYR A 67 7.98 11.13 -5.35
CA TYR A 67 6.95 10.79 -4.37
C TYR A 67 5.78 11.76 -4.36
N THR A 68 5.50 12.42 -5.47
CA THR A 68 4.37 13.32 -5.59
C THR A 68 3.05 12.62 -5.33
N CYS A 69 2.09 13.34 -4.76
CA CYS A 69 0.80 12.84 -4.30
C CYS A 69 -0.04 12.14 -5.37
N SER A 70 0.18 12.42 -6.64
CA SER A 70 -0.57 11.86 -7.77
C SER A 70 -0.41 10.36 -8.00
N ASN A 71 0.57 9.70 -7.36
CA ASN A 71 0.88 8.28 -7.54
C ASN A 71 0.71 7.47 -6.27
N ILE A 72 -0.18 7.91 -5.39
CA ILE A 72 -0.44 7.23 -4.14
C ILE A 72 -1.29 5.99 -4.40
N SER A 73 -0.98 4.92 -3.70
CA SER A 73 -1.86 3.78 -3.59
C SER A 73 -3.16 4.22 -2.93
N GLN A 74 -4.27 4.04 -3.61
CA GLN A 74 -5.59 4.13 -3.00
C GLN A 74 -5.91 2.78 -2.40
N VAL A 75 -6.64 2.79 -1.29
CA VAL A 75 -7.11 1.58 -0.65
C VAL A 75 -8.63 1.46 -0.80
N THR A 76 -9.07 0.25 -1.10
CA THR A 76 -10.49 -0.10 -1.26
C THR A 76 -10.77 -1.41 -0.54
N LEU A 77 -11.93 -1.51 0.09
CA LEU A 77 -12.43 -2.77 0.65
C LEU A 77 -13.01 -3.64 -0.48
N LEU A 78 -12.63 -4.90 -0.53
CA LEU A 78 -13.15 -5.89 -1.48
C LEU A 78 -14.35 -6.67 -0.89
N ALA A 79 -15.26 -5.95 -0.26
CA ALA A 79 -16.51 -6.52 0.26
C ALA A 79 -17.60 -5.46 0.16
N ASP A 80 -18.84 -5.92 -0.06
CA ASP A 80 -20.00 -5.06 -0.02
C ASP A 80 -20.46 -4.96 1.43
N ARG A 81 -20.29 -3.78 2.01
CA ARG A 81 -20.56 -3.51 3.44
C ARG A 81 -21.29 -2.20 3.59
N GLU A 82 -22.24 -2.18 4.50
CA GLU A 82 -22.98 -0.98 4.86
C GLU A 82 -22.25 -0.12 5.90
N GLY A 83 -22.48 1.19 5.82
CA GLY A 83 -21.86 2.16 6.71
C GLY A 83 -20.40 2.40 6.40
N THR A 84 -19.83 3.45 6.95
CA THR A 84 -18.43 3.82 6.80
C THR A 84 -17.80 4.09 8.16
N GLU A 85 -16.49 3.88 8.24
CA GLU A 85 -15.67 4.26 9.40
C GLU A 85 -14.30 4.77 8.96
N THR A 86 -13.69 5.57 9.83
CA THR A 86 -12.34 6.08 9.61
C THR A 86 -11.35 5.22 10.39
N VAL A 87 -10.36 4.67 9.69
CA VAL A 87 -9.43 3.69 10.23
C VAL A 87 -7.98 3.99 9.90
N ASP A 88 -7.08 3.46 10.71
CA ASP A 88 -5.67 3.29 10.37
C ASP A 88 -5.44 1.82 9.96
N ILE A 89 -4.71 1.59 8.86
CA ILE A 89 -4.39 0.24 8.36
C ILE A 89 -2.94 -0.07 8.70
N VAL A 90 -2.74 -1.08 9.53
CA VAL A 90 -1.43 -1.49 10.06
C VAL A 90 -1.18 -2.97 9.81
N GLY A 91 0.08 -3.36 9.74
CA GLY A 91 0.44 -4.78 9.73
C GLY A 91 0.65 -5.34 11.13
N GLY A 92 1.18 -6.57 11.20
CA GLY A 92 1.47 -7.29 12.43
C GLY A 92 2.92 -7.21 12.90
N LEU A 93 3.75 -6.33 12.32
CA LEU A 93 5.15 -6.21 12.69
C LEU A 93 5.32 -5.39 13.99
N CYS A 94 6.34 -5.70 14.76
CA CYS A 94 6.73 -4.92 15.95
C CYS A 94 7.45 -3.62 15.55
N SER A 95 6.89 -2.85 14.64
CA SER A 95 7.46 -1.63 14.11
C SER A 95 6.42 -0.52 14.01
N ARG A 96 6.78 0.68 14.48
CA ARG A 96 5.93 1.87 14.30
C ARG A 96 5.76 2.28 12.83
N TYR A 97 6.57 1.74 11.95
CA TYR A 97 6.53 2.00 10.51
C TYR A 97 5.60 1.06 9.78
N ASP A 98 5.00 0.10 10.47
CA ASP A 98 4.05 -0.84 9.86
C ASP A 98 2.65 -0.23 9.72
N LEU A 99 2.58 0.93 9.08
CA LEU A 99 1.40 1.74 8.83
C LEU A 99 1.24 1.92 7.32
N LEU A 100 0.28 1.22 6.73
CA LEU A 100 0.00 1.28 5.30
C LEU A 100 -0.87 2.48 4.91
N ALA A 101 -1.79 2.86 5.78
CA ALA A 101 -2.64 4.03 5.56
C ALA A 101 -3.12 4.58 6.90
N SER A 102 -3.32 5.88 6.98
CA SER A 102 -3.77 6.58 8.18
C SER A 102 -4.98 7.45 7.89
N ASN A 103 -5.95 7.41 8.80
CA ASN A 103 -7.19 8.20 8.74
C ASN A 103 -7.94 8.03 7.40
N VAL A 104 -8.02 6.82 6.89
CA VAL A 104 -8.79 6.53 5.67
C VAL A 104 -10.23 6.18 6.02
N THR A 105 -11.18 6.67 5.23
CA THR A 105 -12.59 6.34 5.37
C THR A 105 -12.93 5.20 4.41
N LEU A 106 -13.37 4.07 4.94
CA LEU A 106 -13.74 2.87 4.20
C LEU A 106 -15.13 2.39 4.64
N PRO A 107 -15.81 1.54 3.85
CA PRO A 107 -16.91 0.76 4.35
C PRO A 107 -16.47 -0.03 5.60
N ARG A 108 -17.39 -0.21 6.56
CA ARG A 108 -17.08 -0.91 7.81
C ARG A 108 -16.77 -2.38 7.52
N ALA A 109 -15.54 -2.78 7.72
CA ALA A 109 -15.07 -4.13 7.41
C ALA A 109 -15.24 -5.09 8.59
N GLU A 110 -15.09 -6.36 8.28
CA GLU A 110 -15.01 -7.47 9.23
C GLU A 110 -13.68 -8.21 9.10
N VAL A 111 -13.31 -8.96 10.13
CA VAL A 111 -12.15 -9.87 10.07
C VAL A 111 -12.37 -10.89 8.97
N GLY A 112 -11.35 -11.10 8.12
CA GLY A 112 -11.41 -11.95 6.92
C GLY A 112 -11.70 -11.17 5.64
N ASP A 113 -12.20 -9.92 5.71
CA ASP A 113 -12.34 -9.07 4.54
C ASP A 113 -10.98 -8.71 3.95
N ARG A 114 -10.96 -8.36 2.67
CA ARG A 114 -9.73 -8.04 1.94
C ARG A 114 -9.69 -6.57 1.55
N LEU A 115 -8.49 -6.00 1.67
CA LEU A 115 -8.17 -4.66 1.22
C LEU A 115 -7.33 -4.74 -0.04
N LEU A 116 -7.65 -3.90 -1.02
CA LEU A 116 -6.90 -3.73 -2.25
C LEU A 116 -6.22 -2.38 -2.27
N PHE A 117 -4.91 -2.37 -2.50
CA PHE A 117 -4.11 -1.17 -2.71
C PHE A 117 -3.72 -1.07 -4.18
N THR A 118 -3.97 0.08 -4.81
CA THR A 118 -3.61 0.34 -6.21
C THR A 118 -2.15 0.74 -6.37
N ASN A 119 -1.68 0.83 -7.62
CA ASN A 119 -0.34 1.32 -7.97
C ASN A 119 0.81 0.50 -7.37
N ALA A 120 0.63 -0.81 -7.25
CA ALA A 120 1.65 -1.72 -6.72
C ALA A 120 2.57 -2.34 -7.79
N GLY A 121 2.34 -2.07 -9.08
CA GLY A 121 3.07 -2.73 -10.20
C GLY A 121 4.54 -2.32 -10.35
N SER A 122 4.97 -1.22 -9.71
CA SER A 122 6.37 -0.79 -9.76
C SER A 122 6.95 -0.72 -8.36
N TYR A 123 7.98 -1.54 -8.10
CA TYR A 123 8.68 -1.64 -6.81
C TYR A 123 7.77 -2.08 -5.63
N GLY A 124 6.55 -2.53 -5.87
CA GLY A 124 5.64 -2.97 -4.82
C GLY A 124 6.20 -4.17 -4.06
N TYR A 125 6.63 -5.18 -4.79
CA TYR A 125 7.21 -6.40 -4.22
C TYR A 125 8.69 -6.24 -3.91
N THR A 126 9.50 -5.82 -4.89
CA THR A 126 10.96 -5.86 -4.81
C THR A 126 11.57 -4.87 -3.81
N LEU A 127 10.87 -3.80 -3.45
CA LEU A 127 11.33 -2.82 -2.47
C LEU A 127 10.83 -3.12 -1.06
N SER A 128 9.94 -4.11 -0.91
CA SER A 128 9.38 -4.49 0.39
C SER A 128 10.33 -5.39 1.17
N PRO A 129 10.44 -5.22 2.50
CA PRO A 129 11.28 -6.07 3.35
C PRO A 129 10.58 -7.41 3.62
N LEU A 130 10.40 -8.21 2.57
CA LEU A 130 9.54 -9.40 2.51
C LEU A 130 9.77 -10.41 3.63
N LEU A 131 11.01 -10.57 4.06
CA LEU A 131 11.39 -11.55 5.10
C LEU A 131 11.50 -10.92 6.50
N PHE A 132 11.13 -9.65 6.65
CA PHE A 132 11.21 -8.99 7.94
C PHE A 132 10.25 -9.64 8.95
N GLY A 133 10.75 -9.91 10.15
CA GLY A 133 9.98 -10.57 11.20
C GLY A 133 9.61 -12.03 10.88
N SER A 134 10.34 -12.69 9.97
CA SER A 134 10.09 -14.08 9.52
C SER A 134 8.68 -14.28 8.94
N GLN A 135 8.10 -13.21 8.38
CA GLN A 135 6.81 -13.28 7.71
C GLN A 135 6.92 -14.05 6.38
N THR A 136 5.87 -14.76 6.02
CA THR A 136 5.75 -15.36 4.69
C THR A 136 5.50 -14.24 3.67
N PRO A 137 6.32 -14.12 2.61
CA PRO A 137 6.08 -13.14 1.57
C PRO A 137 4.71 -13.34 0.89
N PRO A 138 4.08 -12.28 0.39
CA PRO A 138 2.86 -12.42 -0.40
C PRO A 138 3.17 -13.13 -1.72
N ASP A 139 2.20 -13.88 -2.22
CA ASP A 139 2.27 -14.50 -3.54
C ASP A 139 2.19 -13.44 -4.65
N GLN A 140 2.81 -13.72 -5.78
CA GLN A 140 2.69 -12.92 -6.99
C GLN A 140 1.86 -13.68 -8.02
N LEU A 141 0.79 -13.06 -8.48
CA LEU A 141 -0.12 -13.63 -9.46
C LEU A 141 -0.13 -12.77 -10.71
N TRP A 142 -0.10 -13.40 -11.87
CA TRP A 142 -0.32 -12.76 -13.15
C TRP A 142 -1.77 -12.99 -13.57
N LEU A 143 -2.46 -11.90 -13.87
CA LEU A 143 -3.80 -11.96 -14.45
C LEU A 143 -3.64 -11.75 -15.96
N GLU A 144 -3.86 -12.80 -16.72
CA GLU A 144 -3.93 -12.73 -18.18
C GLU A 144 -5.30 -12.19 -18.57
N HIS A 145 -5.34 -11.16 -19.42
CA HIS A 145 -6.55 -10.77 -20.09
C HIS A 145 -6.76 -11.77 -21.24
N GLU A 146 -7.80 -12.58 -21.17
CA GLU A 146 -8.32 -13.22 -22.38
C GLU A 146 -8.82 -12.08 -23.28
N THR A 147 -8.02 -11.75 -24.28
CA THR A 147 -8.48 -10.93 -25.40
C THR A 147 -9.41 -11.83 -26.20
N GLU A 148 -10.71 -11.70 -26.03
CA GLU A 148 -11.64 -12.16 -27.04
C GLU A 148 -11.29 -11.42 -28.34
N ILE A 149 -10.78 -12.17 -29.33
CA ILE A 149 -10.50 -11.71 -30.68
C ILE A 149 -11.81 -11.81 -31.47
#